data_d83cc6f64e1e039e4037e526e8adaf12
#
_entry.id   d83cc6f64e1e039e4037e526e8adaf12
#
_cell.length_a   1.000
_cell.length_b   1.000
_cell.length_c   1.000
_cell.angle_alpha   90.00
_cell.angle_beta   90.00
_cell.angle_gamma   90.00
#
_symmetry.space_group_name_H-M   'P 1'
#
loop_
_entity.id
_entity.type
_entity.pdbx_description
1 polymer ?
#
loop_
_entity_poly.entity_id
_entity_poly.type
_entity_poly.pdbx_seq_one_letter_code
_entity_poly.pdbx_strand_id
1 'polypeptide(L)'
;MLSVDNINADSNYIIVKQLCNKLIKTGKYNFFILLDKNRKYYKDDLHKSVKIIWLPLPRSKKHQVIHFNTNIFREIYKKYAIDLVWNNVVERGHHIRYFQDTLLDNQRVKVLNYHHYVIHRSLEYLSNYLPCTHILYDQIIGSLGADLNYFHTQHCYNMLIEEAKDILLPDQVKKIEDKSIVKLGGYINKIKSKYKYETYTFIYNHRLDGYKNWKDTFEVFDLLYNAGYKFKVIITAGDKGNLGSVNKEYVEIKSFSLHSDYINELSKCHCNVINSRHETYCISIAESILNDQVIVAPNKVTFPELVDQDYPHLFESKEEQYKILENLIVNNIREYNYKESNKLTIDQHSKNFDKIITDLFEKDLYESYFDRIKKESTKKEIKNYLQTRNEIDLTDFKNFIFKLGYASQSFPMSKIKKILNEFNFEYITFTNKYQKK
;
A
#
# COMPACT_ATOMS: atom_id res chain seq x y z
N MET A 1 -8.42 5.50 -6.55
CA MET A 1 -9.84 5.15 -6.65
C MET A 1 -9.98 3.68 -6.27
N LEU A 2 -10.97 3.31 -5.48
CA LEU A 2 -11.16 1.94 -5.01
C LEU A 2 -12.41 1.37 -5.66
N SER A 3 -12.27 0.27 -6.40
CA SER A 3 -13.39 -0.48 -6.99
C SER A 3 -13.66 -1.68 -6.09
N VAL A 4 -14.60 -1.55 -5.16
CA VAL A 4 -14.85 -2.55 -4.12
C VAL A 4 -16.30 -3.03 -4.16
N ASP A 5 -16.50 -4.35 -4.06
CA ASP A 5 -17.82 -4.94 -3.96
C ASP A 5 -18.42 -4.80 -2.56
N ASN A 6 -17.59 -5.01 -1.54
CA ASN A 6 -17.93 -4.76 -0.15
C ASN A 6 -16.79 -3.94 0.48
N ILE A 7 -17.05 -2.68 0.76
CA ILE A 7 -16.05 -1.73 1.23
C ILE A 7 -15.45 -2.15 2.58
N ASN A 8 -16.21 -2.81 3.44
CA ASN A 8 -15.75 -3.23 4.77
C ASN A 8 -14.88 -4.49 4.74
N ALA A 9 -14.90 -5.25 3.64
CA ALA A 9 -14.09 -6.46 3.46
C ALA A 9 -12.98 -6.29 2.44
N ASP A 10 -12.87 -5.13 1.79
CA ASP A 10 -11.84 -4.87 0.81
C ASP A 10 -10.53 -4.45 1.49
N SER A 11 -9.52 -5.27 1.30
CA SER A 11 -8.19 -5.04 1.87
C SER A 11 -7.57 -3.70 1.45
N ASN A 12 -7.79 -3.28 0.21
CA ASN A 12 -7.26 -2.01 -0.30
C ASN A 12 -7.88 -0.82 0.42
N TYR A 13 -9.21 -0.86 0.64
CA TYR A 13 -9.89 0.18 1.38
C TYR A 13 -9.47 0.19 2.85
N ILE A 14 -9.34 -0.96 3.49
CA ILE A 14 -8.90 -1.07 4.89
C ILE A 14 -7.52 -0.42 5.07
N ILE A 15 -6.56 -0.71 4.20
CA ILE A 15 -5.23 -0.11 4.25
C ILE A 15 -5.30 1.42 4.11
N VAL A 16 -5.99 1.90 3.07
CA VAL A 16 -6.14 3.34 2.82
C VAL A 16 -6.80 4.03 4.00
N LYS A 17 -7.89 3.47 4.52
CA LYS A 17 -8.60 4.00 5.69
C LYS A 17 -7.69 4.12 6.91
N GLN A 18 -6.97 3.06 7.25
CA GLN A 18 -6.11 3.04 8.43
C GLN A 18 -4.94 4.03 8.30
N LEU A 19 -4.32 4.10 7.13
CA LEU A 19 -3.26 5.09 6.87
C LEU A 19 -3.80 6.53 6.93
N CYS A 20 -4.94 6.81 6.28
CA CYS A 20 -5.58 8.14 6.37
C CYS A 20 -5.89 8.53 7.82
N ASN A 21 -6.46 7.59 8.61
CA ASN A 21 -6.79 7.82 10.01
C ASN A 21 -5.55 8.13 10.87
N LYS A 22 -4.40 7.54 10.55
CA LYS A 22 -3.14 7.82 11.25
C LYS A 22 -2.52 9.14 10.78
N LEU A 23 -2.38 9.31 9.48
CA LEU A 23 -1.67 10.46 8.90
C LEU A 23 -2.40 11.79 9.09
N ILE A 24 -3.75 11.80 9.07
CA ILE A 24 -4.51 13.03 9.27
C ILE A 24 -4.28 13.65 10.65
N LYS A 25 -3.96 12.82 11.65
CA LYS A 25 -3.66 13.28 13.01
C LYS A 25 -2.33 14.06 13.10
N THR A 26 -1.48 13.97 12.10
CA THR A 26 -0.24 14.76 12.04
C THR A 26 -0.49 16.23 11.69
N GLY A 27 -1.70 16.57 11.20
CA GLY A 27 -2.03 17.91 10.72
C GLY A 27 -1.37 18.30 9.39
N LYS A 28 -0.56 17.40 8.78
CA LYS A 28 0.17 17.68 7.53
C LYS A 28 -0.68 17.47 6.28
N TYR A 29 -1.73 16.62 6.35
CA TYR A 29 -2.43 16.10 5.19
C TYR A 29 -3.92 16.38 5.21
N ASN A 30 -4.47 16.67 4.04
CA ASN A 30 -5.90 16.66 3.76
C ASN A 30 -6.20 15.52 2.79
N PHE A 31 -7.08 14.61 3.14
CA PHE A 31 -7.39 13.43 2.34
C PHE A 31 -8.74 13.55 1.64
N PHE A 32 -8.74 13.16 0.36
CA PHE A 32 -9.93 12.98 -0.47
C PHE A 32 -9.92 11.54 -0.99
N ILE A 33 -10.92 10.74 -0.60
CA ILE A 33 -11.05 9.36 -1.08
C ILE A 33 -12.13 9.32 -2.17
N LEU A 34 -11.78 8.80 -3.34
CA LEU A 34 -12.69 8.65 -4.46
C LEU A 34 -13.29 7.24 -4.43
N LEU A 35 -14.60 7.14 -4.24
CA LEU A 35 -15.34 5.89 -4.15
C LEU A 35 -16.49 5.83 -5.17
N ASP A 36 -16.88 4.61 -5.53
CA ASP A 36 -18.06 4.37 -6.38
C ASP A 36 -19.36 4.64 -5.62
N LYS A 37 -20.17 5.58 -6.12
CA LYS A 37 -21.47 5.93 -5.53
C LYS A 37 -22.50 4.79 -5.51
N ASN A 38 -22.31 3.76 -6.35
CA ASN A 38 -23.21 2.62 -6.42
C ASN A 38 -22.89 1.53 -5.40
N ARG A 39 -21.80 1.70 -4.62
CA ARG A 39 -21.40 0.73 -3.59
C ARG A 39 -22.11 1.02 -2.29
N LYS A 40 -22.50 -0.05 -1.60
CA LYS A 40 -23.05 0.08 -0.25
C LYS A 40 -21.94 0.59 0.67
N TYR A 41 -22.16 1.78 1.19
CA TYR A 41 -21.30 2.35 2.21
C TYR A 41 -21.91 2.05 3.58
N TYR A 42 -21.18 1.37 4.41
CA TYR A 42 -21.52 1.23 5.83
C TYR A 42 -20.73 2.26 6.61
N LYS A 43 -21.38 2.92 7.57
CA LYS A 43 -20.72 3.84 8.48
C LYS A 43 -19.58 3.10 9.16
N ASP A 44 -18.36 3.57 8.95
CA ASP A 44 -17.15 2.99 9.51
C ASP A 44 -16.39 4.01 10.38
N ASP A 45 -15.21 3.61 10.84
CA ASP A 45 -14.33 4.41 11.70
C ASP A 45 -13.41 5.37 10.92
N LEU A 46 -13.76 5.74 9.69
CA LEU A 46 -13.01 6.73 8.93
C LEU A 46 -13.06 8.10 9.62
N HIS A 47 -11.90 8.73 9.78
CA HIS A 47 -11.77 10.00 10.47
C HIS A 47 -12.63 11.09 9.78
N LYS A 48 -13.40 11.85 10.57
CA LYS A 48 -14.38 12.83 10.07
C LYS A 48 -13.82 13.93 9.15
N SER A 49 -12.52 14.21 9.24
CA SER A 49 -11.84 15.19 8.38
C SER A 49 -11.45 14.62 7.00
N VAL A 50 -11.51 13.30 6.80
CA VAL A 50 -11.31 12.69 5.48
C VAL A 50 -12.57 12.89 4.65
N LYS A 51 -12.43 13.46 3.45
CA LYS A 51 -13.56 13.74 2.57
C LYS A 51 -13.73 12.61 1.55
N ILE A 52 -14.96 12.10 1.43
CA ILE A 52 -15.30 11.12 0.39
C ILE A 52 -15.91 11.85 -0.81
N ILE A 53 -15.39 11.58 -2.00
CA ILE A 53 -15.93 12.04 -3.26
C ILE A 53 -16.54 10.84 -3.98
N TRP A 54 -17.86 10.87 -4.14
CA TRP A 54 -18.63 9.80 -4.76
C TRP A 54 -18.61 9.93 -6.29
N LEU A 55 -18.07 8.91 -6.95
CA LEU A 55 -17.97 8.85 -8.41
C LEU A 55 -19.03 7.93 -8.99
N PRO A 56 -19.70 8.31 -10.09
CA PRO A 56 -20.51 7.41 -10.87
C PRO A 56 -19.58 6.49 -11.69
N LEU A 57 -19.40 5.26 -11.24
CA LEU A 57 -18.66 4.25 -11.99
C LEU A 57 -19.61 3.35 -12.79
N PRO A 58 -19.15 2.77 -13.92
CA PRO A 58 -19.92 1.78 -14.64
C PRO A 58 -20.25 0.57 -13.76
N ARG A 59 -21.42 -0.04 -13.96
CA ARG A 59 -21.84 -1.22 -13.17
C ARG A 59 -20.95 -2.44 -13.40
N SER A 60 -20.41 -2.60 -14.60
CA SER A 60 -19.56 -3.73 -14.95
C SER A 60 -18.14 -3.53 -14.39
N LYS A 61 -17.63 -4.51 -13.63
CA LYS A 61 -16.24 -4.54 -13.15
C LYS A 61 -15.23 -4.39 -14.29
N LYS A 62 -15.48 -5.06 -15.42
CA LYS A 62 -14.66 -4.98 -16.64
C LYS A 62 -14.54 -3.55 -17.17
N HIS A 63 -15.64 -2.80 -17.17
CA HIS A 63 -15.62 -1.40 -17.61
C HIS A 63 -15.07 -0.45 -16.55
N GLN A 64 -15.10 -0.79 -15.27
CA GLN A 64 -14.55 0.04 -14.21
C GLN A 64 -13.03 0.16 -14.30
N VAL A 65 -12.33 -0.89 -14.73
CA VAL A 65 -10.88 -0.87 -14.92
C VAL A 65 -10.49 0.07 -16.06
N ILE A 66 -11.27 0.10 -17.15
CA ILE A 66 -10.97 0.88 -18.36
C ILE A 66 -11.50 2.31 -18.29
N HIS A 67 -12.50 2.56 -17.44
CA HIS A 67 -13.19 3.85 -17.41
C HIS A 67 -12.42 4.88 -16.56
N PHE A 68 -11.97 5.94 -17.22
CA PHE A 68 -11.39 7.11 -16.59
C PHE A 68 -12.20 8.36 -16.98
N ASN A 69 -13.01 8.87 -16.07
CA ASN A 69 -13.84 10.03 -16.33
C ASN A 69 -13.05 11.34 -16.16
N THR A 70 -12.49 11.84 -17.27
CA THR A 70 -11.66 13.04 -17.30
C THR A 70 -12.38 14.30 -16.81
N ASN A 71 -13.68 14.44 -17.08
CA ASN A 71 -14.45 15.59 -16.63
C ASN A 71 -14.57 15.68 -15.12
N ILE A 72 -14.83 14.54 -14.46
CA ILE A 72 -14.89 14.48 -13.00
C ILE A 72 -13.51 14.81 -12.40
N PHE A 73 -12.44 14.27 -12.95
CA PHE A 73 -11.10 14.59 -12.47
C PHE A 73 -10.77 16.07 -12.65
N ARG A 74 -11.14 16.67 -13.80
CA ARG A 74 -10.97 18.11 -14.04
C ARG A 74 -11.70 18.97 -12.99
N GLU A 75 -12.93 18.62 -12.66
CA GLU A 75 -13.69 19.32 -11.62
C GLU A 75 -13.08 19.17 -10.22
N ILE A 76 -12.54 17.98 -9.90
CA ILE A 76 -11.82 17.76 -8.64
C ILE A 76 -10.57 18.64 -8.58
N TYR A 77 -9.75 18.67 -9.63
CA TYR A 77 -8.54 19.49 -9.67
C TYR A 77 -8.84 20.98 -9.63
N LYS A 78 -9.91 21.44 -10.29
CA LYS A 78 -10.35 22.85 -10.21
C LYS A 78 -10.84 23.23 -8.81
N LYS A 79 -11.53 22.31 -8.13
CA LYS A 79 -12.15 22.57 -6.83
C LYS A 79 -11.18 22.45 -5.67
N TYR A 80 -10.19 21.59 -5.78
CA TYR A 80 -9.24 21.28 -4.71
C TYR A 80 -7.81 21.44 -5.21
N ALA A 81 -6.97 22.05 -4.40
CA ALA A 81 -5.53 22.10 -4.64
C ALA A 81 -4.93 20.71 -4.31
N ILE A 82 -4.82 19.86 -5.34
CA ILE A 82 -4.27 18.50 -5.20
C ILE A 82 -2.75 18.56 -5.38
N ASP A 83 -2.01 18.06 -4.40
CA ASP A 83 -0.55 17.96 -4.45
C ASP A 83 -0.08 16.56 -4.83
N LEU A 84 -0.83 15.52 -4.42
CA LEU A 84 -0.49 14.12 -4.61
C LEU A 84 -1.71 13.30 -5.00
N VAL A 85 -1.58 12.47 -6.01
CA VAL A 85 -2.49 11.37 -6.29
C VAL A 85 -1.90 10.08 -5.74
N TRP A 86 -2.46 9.59 -4.64
CA TRP A 86 -2.16 8.25 -4.15
C TRP A 86 -3.04 7.25 -4.91
N ASN A 87 -2.44 6.59 -5.88
CA ASN A 87 -3.12 5.70 -6.82
C ASN A 87 -3.06 4.26 -6.34
N ASN A 88 -4.20 3.72 -5.94
CA ASN A 88 -4.36 2.33 -5.50
C ASN A 88 -4.83 1.38 -6.63
N VAL A 89 -4.99 1.90 -7.84
CA VAL A 89 -5.34 1.15 -9.05
C VAL A 89 -4.27 1.47 -10.08
N VAL A 90 -3.14 0.77 -9.97
CA VAL A 90 -1.89 1.09 -10.69
C VAL A 90 -2.10 1.11 -12.21
N GLU A 91 -2.99 0.27 -12.74
CA GLU A 91 -3.41 0.23 -14.14
C GLU A 91 -3.90 1.58 -14.68
N ARG A 92 -4.27 2.50 -13.81
CA ARG A 92 -4.73 3.85 -14.17
C ARG A 92 -3.65 4.92 -14.09
N GLY A 93 -2.44 4.55 -13.67
CA GLY A 93 -1.35 5.50 -13.52
C GLY A 93 -1.06 6.28 -14.80
N HIS A 94 -1.03 5.60 -15.94
CA HIS A 94 -0.81 6.23 -17.25
C HIS A 94 -1.98 7.13 -17.67
N HIS A 95 -3.24 6.78 -17.39
CA HIS A 95 -4.40 7.63 -17.66
C HIS A 95 -4.36 8.92 -16.83
N ILE A 96 -3.98 8.81 -15.54
CA ILE A 96 -3.81 9.98 -14.66
C ILE A 96 -2.74 10.90 -15.24
N ARG A 97 -1.60 10.35 -15.66
CA ARG A 97 -0.50 11.12 -16.22
C ARG A 97 -0.87 11.78 -17.54
N TYR A 98 -1.47 11.04 -18.47
CA TYR A 98 -1.96 11.57 -19.74
C TYR A 98 -2.97 12.71 -19.52
N PHE A 99 -3.89 12.57 -18.56
CA PHE A 99 -4.84 13.59 -18.21
C PHE A 99 -4.14 14.86 -17.70
N GLN A 100 -3.13 14.74 -16.84
CA GLN A 100 -2.37 15.86 -16.32
C GLN A 100 -1.61 16.60 -17.43
N ASP A 101 -0.94 15.85 -18.29
CA ASP A 101 -0.09 16.40 -19.34
C ASP A 101 -0.90 17.05 -20.48
N THR A 102 -2.13 16.59 -20.75
CA THR A 102 -2.94 17.05 -21.90
C THR A 102 -4.10 17.98 -21.54
N LEU A 103 -4.65 17.88 -20.33
CA LEU A 103 -5.92 18.52 -19.98
C LEU A 103 -5.85 19.50 -18.79
N LEU A 104 -4.71 19.59 -18.11
CA LEU A 104 -4.54 20.44 -16.92
C LEU A 104 -3.47 21.55 -17.11
N ASP A 105 -3.26 22.08 -18.29
CA ASP A 105 -2.40 23.26 -18.54
C ASP A 105 -1.10 23.26 -17.70
N ASN A 106 -0.34 22.15 -17.76
CA ASN A 106 0.91 21.94 -17.02
C ASN A 106 0.83 21.86 -15.48
N GLN A 107 -0.35 21.70 -14.90
CA GLN A 107 -0.48 21.40 -13.47
C GLN A 107 -0.14 19.93 -13.17
N ARG A 108 1.15 19.60 -13.23
CA ARG A 108 1.62 18.25 -12.98
C ARG A 108 1.65 17.98 -11.48
N VAL A 109 0.75 17.10 -11.04
CA VAL A 109 0.62 16.61 -9.67
C VAL A 109 1.39 15.31 -9.52
N LYS A 110 2.02 15.07 -8.36
CA LYS A 110 2.71 13.83 -8.08
C LYS A 110 1.78 12.64 -8.13
N VAL A 111 2.26 11.51 -8.65
CA VAL A 111 1.54 10.23 -8.67
C VAL A 111 2.38 9.20 -7.91
N LEU A 112 1.85 8.73 -6.79
CA LEU A 112 2.37 7.61 -6.04
C LEU A 112 1.50 6.38 -6.33
N ASN A 113 2.04 5.39 -7.01
CA ASN A 113 1.40 4.11 -7.20
C ASN A 113 1.64 3.22 -5.97
N TYR A 114 0.56 2.62 -5.47
CA TYR A 114 0.60 1.69 -4.36
C TYR A 114 0.18 0.30 -4.84
N HIS A 115 1.15 -0.59 -4.96
CA HIS A 115 0.95 -1.92 -5.53
C HIS A 115 0.38 -2.88 -4.50
N HIS A 116 -0.94 -3.06 -4.52
CA HIS A 116 -1.62 -4.09 -3.72
C HIS A 116 -1.48 -5.48 -4.31
N TYR A 117 -1.36 -5.55 -5.64
CA TYR A 117 -1.14 -6.78 -6.39
C TYR A 117 -0.38 -6.47 -7.67
N VAL A 118 0.31 -7.47 -8.18
CA VAL A 118 0.96 -7.45 -9.48
C VAL A 118 0.44 -8.64 -10.27
N ILE A 119 0.05 -8.40 -11.51
CA ILE A 119 -0.28 -9.45 -12.46
C ILE A 119 1.02 -10.01 -13.01
N HIS A 120 1.19 -11.33 -12.92
CA HIS A 120 2.34 -12.03 -13.46
C HIS A 120 1.86 -13.17 -14.35
N ARG A 121 2.52 -13.39 -15.50
CA ARG A 121 2.08 -14.37 -16.51
C ARG A 121 2.11 -15.82 -16.01
N SER A 122 2.93 -16.14 -15.00
CA SER A 122 2.94 -17.45 -14.37
C SER A 122 1.72 -17.76 -13.51
N LEU A 123 0.81 -16.79 -13.32
CA LEU A 123 -0.41 -17.00 -12.57
C LEU A 123 -1.32 -17.96 -13.34
N GLU A 124 -1.52 -19.18 -12.81
CA GLU A 124 -2.32 -20.24 -13.45
C GLU A 124 -3.73 -19.78 -13.85
N TYR A 125 -4.34 -18.87 -13.08
CA TYR A 125 -5.65 -18.35 -13.43
C TYR A 125 -5.64 -17.39 -14.62
N LEU A 126 -4.47 -16.87 -15.02
CA LEU A 126 -4.33 -16.04 -16.22
C LEU A 126 -4.32 -16.86 -17.49
N SER A 127 -3.87 -18.13 -17.45
CA SER A 127 -3.93 -19.03 -18.61
C SER A 127 -5.36 -19.25 -19.10
N ASN A 128 -6.34 -19.12 -18.19
CA ASN A 128 -7.77 -19.19 -18.48
C ASN A 128 -8.42 -17.80 -18.69
N TYR A 129 -7.67 -16.71 -18.49
CA TYR A 129 -8.15 -15.32 -18.56
C TYR A 129 -7.26 -14.47 -19.47
N LEU A 130 -7.23 -14.80 -20.76
CA LEU A 130 -6.68 -13.92 -21.81
C LEU A 130 -7.02 -12.41 -21.63
N PRO A 131 -8.15 -12.03 -21.01
CA PRO A 131 -8.44 -10.61 -20.77
C PRO A 131 -7.50 -9.90 -19.79
N CYS A 132 -6.65 -10.60 -19.05
CA CYS A 132 -5.82 -9.96 -18.01
C CYS A 132 -4.46 -9.44 -18.51
N THR A 133 -4.02 -9.79 -19.71
CA THR A 133 -2.76 -9.28 -20.27
C THR A 133 -2.77 -7.76 -20.41
N HIS A 134 -3.90 -7.14 -20.74
CA HIS A 134 -4.00 -5.68 -20.79
C HIS A 134 -3.82 -5.04 -19.40
N ILE A 135 -4.25 -5.69 -18.32
CA ILE A 135 -4.03 -5.19 -16.95
C ILE A 135 -2.54 -5.20 -16.60
N LEU A 136 -1.81 -6.25 -17.00
CA LEU A 136 -0.36 -6.32 -16.83
C LEU A 136 0.34 -5.16 -17.57
N TYR A 137 0.01 -4.95 -18.84
CA TYR A 137 0.54 -3.82 -19.61
C TYR A 137 0.22 -2.49 -18.95
N ASP A 138 -1.02 -2.28 -18.53
CA ASP A 138 -1.45 -1.06 -17.86
C ASP A 138 -0.73 -0.84 -16.53
N GLN A 139 -0.43 -1.91 -15.75
CA GLN A 139 0.37 -1.81 -14.54
C GLN A 139 1.81 -1.39 -14.82
N ILE A 140 2.44 -1.96 -15.85
CA ILE A 140 3.82 -1.64 -16.24
C ILE A 140 3.91 -0.19 -16.74
N ILE A 141 3.04 0.21 -17.68
CA ILE A 141 3.02 1.58 -18.21
C ILE A 141 2.62 2.58 -17.14
N GLY A 142 1.67 2.21 -16.26
CA GLY A 142 1.30 3.01 -15.10
C GLY A 142 2.46 3.24 -14.16
N SER A 143 3.29 2.20 -13.93
CA SER A 143 4.49 2.28 -13.10
C SER A 143 5.57 3.17 -13.71
N LEU A 144 5.76 3.07 -15.02
CA LEU A 144 6.70 3.94 -15.75
C LEU A 144 6.28 5.43 -15.65
N GLY A 145 4.99 5.72 -15.71
CA GLY A 145 4.42 7.07 -15.62
C GLY A 145 4.37 7.67 -14.21
N ALA A 146 4.51 6.89 -13.16
CA ALA A 146 4.47 7.37 -11.78
C ALA A 146 5.73 8.16 -11.39
N ASP A 147 5.62 8.97 -10.33
CA ASP A 147 6.78 9.60 -9.68
C ASP A 147 7.38 8.68 -8.63
N LEU A 148 6.56 7.79 -8.05
CA LEU A 148 6.99 6.77 -7.11
C LEU A 148 6.10 5.52 -7.21
N ASN A 149 6.72 4.34 -7.12
CA ASN A 149 6.06 3.06 -7.00
C ASN A 149 6.37 2.47 -5.62
N TYR A 150 5.33 2.18 -4.85
CA TYR A 150 5.44 1.57 -3.54
C TYR A 150 5.03 0.10 -3.59
N PHE A 151 5.89 -0.77 -3.10
CA PHE A 151 5.67 -2.22 -2.98
C PHE A 151 5.78 -2.63 -1.52
N HIS A 152 4.94 -3.57 -1.10
CA HIS A 152 5.03 -4.14 0.25
C HIS A 152 6.19 -5.09 0.42
N THR A 153 6.51 -5.88 -0.61
CA THR A 153 7.49 -6.97 -0.54
C THR A 153 8.43 -6.93 -1.74
N GLN A 154 9.62 -7.46 -1.55
CA GLN A 154 10.61 -7.62 -2.63
C GLN A 154 10.08 -8.59 -3.70
N HIS A 155 9.35 -9.62 -3.29
CA HIS A 155 8.70 -10.55 -4.21
C HIS A 155 7.74 -9.81 -5.16
N CYS A 156 6.85 -8.96 -4.62
CA CYS A 156 5.91 -8.17 -5.43
C CYS A 156 6.64 -7.24 -6.42
N TYR A 157 7.70 -6.57 -5.97
CA TYR A 157 8.55 -5.74 -6.82
C TYR A 157 9.22 -6.55 -7.92
N ASN A 158 9.84 -7.69 -7.58
CA ASN A 158 10.54 -8.54 -8.54
C ASN A 158 9.59 -9.05 -9.64
N MET A 159 8.36 -9.44 -9.28
CA MET A 159 7.34 -9.83 -10.25
C MET A 159 7.07 -8.75 -11.29
N LEU A 160 6.91 -7.48 -10.86
CA LEU A 160 6.68 -6.39 -11.81
C LEU A 160 7.88 -6.13 -12.71
N ILE A 161 9.09 -6.14 -12.13
CA ILE A 161 10.32 -5.88 -12.89
C ILE A 161 10.61 -7.00 -13.89
N GLU A 162 10.36 -8.26 -13.53
CA GLU A 162 10.49 -9.40 -14.44
C GLU A 162 9.58 -9.24 -15.66
N GLU A 163 8.32 -8.93 -15.45
CA GLU A 163 7.38 -8.68 -16.54
C GLU A 163 7.73 -7.43 -17.36
N ALA A 164 8.22 -6.38 -16.69
CA ALA A 164 8.62 -5.15 -17.38
C ALA A 164 9.81 -5.35 -18.32
N LYS A 165 10.76 -6.21 -17.97
CA LYS A 165 11.94 -6.53 -18.81
C LYS A 165 11.58 -7.14 -20.16
N ASP A 166 10.46 -7.85 -20.24
CA ASP A 166 9.98 -8.45 -21.49
C ASP A 166 9.20 -7.48 -22.37
N ILE A 167 8.76 -6.36 -21.84
CA ILE A 167 7.85 -5.42 -22.50
C ILE A 167 8.54 -4.10 -22.82
N LEU A 168 9.43 -3.63 -21.94
CA LEU A 168 10.05 -2.31 -22.01
C LEU A 168 11.53 -2.39 -22.42
N LEU A 169 12.05 -1.28 -22.91
CA LEU A 169 13.49 -1.11 -23.14
C LEU A 169 14.23 -1.02 -21.78
N PRO A 170 15.52 -1.43 -21.73
CA PRO A 170 16.29 -1.46 -20.48
C PRO A 170 16.33 -0.13 -19.70
N ASP A 171 16.42 1.00 -20.41
CA ASP A 171 16.38 2.33 -19.80
C ASP A 171 15.01 2.69 -19.21
N GLN A 172 13.93 2.16 -19.77
CA GLN A 172 12.58 2.31 -19.23
C GLN A 172 12.37 1.45 -17.99
N VAL A 173 12.86 0.21 -17.98
CA VAL A 173 12.87 -0.64 -16.79
C VAL A 173 13.64 0.06 -15.67
N LYS A 174 14.85 0.58 -15.99
CA LYS A 174 15.67 1.33 -15.03
C LYS A 174 14.93 2.52 -14.43
N LYS A 175 14.11 3.24 -15.20
CA LYS A 175 13.27 4.33 -14.68
C LYS A 175 12.22 3.85 -13.67
N ILE A 176 11.65 2.65 -13.85
CA ILE A 176 10.76 2.05 -12.85
C ILE A 176 11.54 1.70 -11.59
N GLU A 177 12.69 1.03 -11.73
CA GLU A 177 13.56 0.65 -10.61
C GLU A 177 13.96 1.87 -9.76
N ASP A 178 14.44 2.95 -10.37
CA ASP A 178 14.89 4.18 -9.70
C ASP A 178 13.77 4.93 -8.96
N LYS A 179 12.51 4.66 -9.31
CA LYS A 179 11.31 5.23 -8.70
C LYS A 179 10.57 4.24 -7.81
N SER A 180 11.15 3.11 -7.47
CA SER A 180 10.51 2.07 -6.68
C SER A 180 11.06 2.01 -5.27
N ILE A 181 10.15 1.80 -4.31
CA ILE A 181 10.48 1.59 -2.90
C ILE A 181 9.77 0.33 -2.42
N VAL A 182 10.53 -0.54 -1.76
CA VAL A 182 9.99 -1.73 -1.10
C VAL A 182 10.02 -1.51 0.40
N LYS A 183 8.84 -1.55 1.04
CA LYS A 183 8.71 -1.41 2.49
C LYS A 183 7.52 -2.21 3.00
N LEU A 184 7.77 -3.14 3.90
CA LEU A 184 6.72 -3.81 4.64
C LEU A 184 5.89 -2.80 5.42
N GLY A 185 4.60 -3.07 5.53
CA GLY A 185 3.68 -2.23 6.28
C GLY A 185 2.45 -3.00 6.70
N GLY A 186 1.74 -2.52 7.70
CA GLY A 186 0.51 -3.13 8.21
C GLY A 186 -0.64 -2.14 8.35
N TYR A 187 -1.75 -2.60 8.87
CA TYR A 187 -2.97 -1.79 9.08
C TYR A 187 -3.62 -2.01 10.43
N ILE A 188 -3.07 -2.89 11.26
CA ILE A 188 -3.43 -3.01 12.67
C ILE A 188 -2.18 -2.84 13.53
N ASN A 189 -2.36 -2.53 14.80
CA ASN A 189 -1.31 -2.67 15.81
C ASN A 189 -1.37 -4.07 16.45
N LYS A 190 -0.31 -4.41 17.17
CA LYS A 190 -0.27 -5.66 17.94
C LYS A 190 -1.42 -5.68 18.94
N ILE A 191 -2.17 -6.78 18.96
CA ILE A 191 -3.26 -7.02 19.90
C ILE A 191 -2.86 -8.23 20.75
N LYS A 192 -2.86 -8.05 22.06
CA LYS A 192 -2.66 -9.19 22.97
C LYS A 192 -4.02 -9.75 23.37
N SER A 193 -4.32 -10.95 22.95
CA SER A 193 -5.46 -11.68 23.50
C SER A 193 -5.15 -12.11 24.94
N LYS A 194 -6.18 -11.98 25.79
CA LYS A 194 -6.13 -12.52 27.16
C LYS A 194 -6.57 -13.98 27.24
N TYR A 195 -7.10 -14.51 26.15
CA TYR A 195 -7.72 -15.82 26.12
C TYR A 195 -7.40 -16.55 24.82
N LYS A 196 -6.90 -17.76 24.94
CA LYS A 196 -6.68 -18.71 23.83
C LYS A 196 -7.61 -19.91 24.01
N TYR A 197 -7.98 -20.57 22.93
CA TYR A 197 -8.76 -21.80 22.98
C TYR A 197 -8.00 -22.91 23.72
N GLU A 198 -8.70 -23.75 24.50
CA GLU A 198 -8.09 -24.89 25.19
C GLU A 198 -7.63 -25.96 24.19
N THR A 199 -8.51 -26.34 23.25
CA THR A 199 -8.17 -27.24 22.16
C THR A 199 -7.25 -26.54 21.18
N TYR A 200 -6.22 -27.23 20.67
CA TYR A 200 -5.35 -26.66 19.65
C TYR A 200 -6.18 -26.22 18.44
N THR A 201 -6.15 -24.95 18.12
CA THR A 201 -7.02 -24.35 17.12
C THR A 201 -6.21 -23.66 16.04
N PHE A 202 -6.34 -24.16 14.83
CA PHE A 202 -5.86 -23.52 13.61
C PHE A 202 -6.88 -22.51 13.13
N ILE A 203 -6.39 -21.49 12.39
CA ILE A 203 -7.26 -20.60 11.61
C ILE A 203 -6.89 -20.68 10.14
N TYR A 204 -7.91 -20.77 9.30
CA TYR A 204 -7.81 -20.62 7.85
C TYR A 204 -8.63 -19.41 7.45
N ASN A 205 -7.97 -18.25 7.40
CA ASN A 205 -8.60 -16.94 7.15
C ASN A 205 -8.38 -16.47 5.70
N HIS A 206 -8.43 -17.41 4.78
CA HIS A 206 -8.24 -17.19 3.35
C HIS A 206 -9.48 -17.61 2.56
N ARG A 207 -9.65 -17.01 1.37
CA ARG A 207 -10.69 -17.47 0.43
C ARG A 207 -10.39 -18.89 -0.03
N LEU A 208 -11.45 -19.66 -0.32
CA LEU A 208 -11.32 -21.03 -0.85
C LEU A 208 -11.14 -21.01 -2.39
N ASP A 209 -10.30 -20.13 -2.89
CA ASP A 209 -9.95 -20.03 -4.31
C ASP A 209 -8.84 -21.02 -4.67
N GLY A 210 -8.79 -21.48 -5.92
CA GLY A 210 -7.82 -22.46 -6.38
C GLY A 210 -6.35 -22.06 -6.13
N TYR A 211 -6.00 -20.79 -6.34
CA TYR A 211 -4.64 -20.31 -6.13
C TYR A 211 -4.22 -20.29 -4.63
N LYS A 212 -5.18 -20.30 -3.70
CA LYS A 212 -4.91 -20.45 -2.26
C LYS A 212 -4.55 -21.89 -1.87
N ASN A 213 -4.67 -22.81 -2.81
CA ASN A 213 -4.32 -24.22 -2.66
C ASN A 213 -4.94 -24.87 -1.40
N TRP A 214 -6.17 -24.45 -1.10
CA TRP A 214 -6.87 -24.87 0.12
C TRP A 214 -7.08 -26.38 0.20
N LYS A 215 -7.27 -27.05 -0.95
CA LYS A 215 -7.50 -28.51 -0.99
C LYS A 215 -6.33 -29.27 -0.38
N ASP A 216 -5.10 -28.97 -0.80
CA ASP A 216 -3.89 -29.62 -0.25
C ASP A 216 -3.77 -29.38 1.26
N THR A 217 -4.11 -28.15 1.72
CA THR A 217 -4.09 -27.84 3.17
C THR A 217 -5.10 -28.69 3.93
N PHE A 218 -6.32 -28.85 3.41
CA PHE A 218 -7.36 -29.65 4.09
C PHE A 218 -7.09 -31.14 3.98
N GLU A 219 -6.43 -31.64 2.95
CA GLU A 219 -5.93 -33.01 2.88
C GLU A 219 -4.91 -33.30 4.00
N VAL A 220 -4.03 -32.34 4.33
CA VAL A 220 -3.11 -32.50 5.46
C VAL A 220 -3.86 -32.53 6.80
N PHE A 221 -4.88 -31.69 6.98
CA PHE A 221 -5.73 -31.77 8.16
C PHE A 221 -6.50 -33.08 8.26
N ASP A 222 -7.00 -33.64 7.14
CA ASP A 222 -7.66 -34.93 7.10
C ASP A 222 -6.69 -36.05 7.54
N LEU A 223 -5.43 -36.02 7.09
CA LEU A 223 -4.42 -36.98 7.50
C LEU A 223 -4.14 -36.95 9.02
N LEU A 224 -4.01 -35.74 9.58
CA LEU A 224 -3.81 -35.54 11.03
C LEU A 224 -5.03 -36.02 11.83
N TYR A 225 -6.24 -35.69 11.39
CA TYR A 225 -7.47 -36.11 12.06
C TYR A 225 -7.64 -37.64 12.07
N ASN A 226 -7.37 -38.27 10.93
CA ASN A 226 -7.42 -39.72 10.78
C ASN A 226 -6.32 -40.45 11.61
N ALA A 227 -5.19 -39.77 11.85
CA ALA A 227 -4.15 -40.25 12.76
C ALA A 227 -4.52 -40.11 14.27
N GLY A 228 -5.69 -39.51 14.58
CA GLY A 228 -6.23 -39.41 15.93
C GLY A 228 -5.84 -38.14 16.68
N TYR A 229 -5.19 -37.17 16.03
CA TYR A 229 -4.86 -35.89 16.66
C TYR A 229 -6.11 -35.02 16.91
N LYS A 230 -6.17 -34.38 18.09
CA LYS A 230 -7.30 -33.55 18.51
C LYS A 230 -6.97 -32.10 18.26
N PHE A 231 -7.69 -31.47 17.35
CA PHE A 231 -7.58 -30.04 17.01
C PHE A 231 -8.88 -29.50 16.42
N LYS A 232 -8.96 -28.19 16.21
CA LYS A 232 -10.02 -27.51 15.47
C LYS A 232 -9.42 -26.64 14.38
N VAL A 233 -10.19 -26.42 13.32
CA VAL A 233 -9.88 -25.45 12.25
C VAL A 233 -11.02 -24.47 12.15
N ILE A 234 -10.75 -23.19 12.39
CA ILE A 234 -11.72 -22.11 12.19
C ILE A 234 -11.50 -21.54 10.78
N ILE A 235 -12.57 -21.58 9.96
CA ILE A 235 -12.59 -20.92 8.64
C ILE A 235 -13.35 -19.61 8.76
N THR A 236 -12.72 -18.50 8.32
CA THR A 236 -13.34 -17.17 8.35
C THR A 236 -13.72 -16.66 6.95
N ALA A 237 -13.76 -17.54 5.97
CA ALA A 237 -14.09 -17.19 4.59
C ALA A 237 -15.52 -16.65 4.47
N GLY A 238 -15.67 -15.44 3.95
CA GLY A 238 -16.97 -14.82 3.68
C GLY A 238 -17.71 -15.37 2.46
N ASP A 239 -17.06 -16.22 1.66
CA ASP A 239 -17.60 -16.71 0.39
C ASP A 239 -18.22 -18.09 0.56
N LYS A 240 -19.52 -18.17 0.31
CA LYS A 240 -20.33 -19.39 0.52
C LYS A 240 -20.12 -20.47 -0.55
N GLY A 241 -19.39 -20.14 -1.64
CA GLY A 241 -19.36 -21.00 -2.85
C GLY A 241 -18.74 -22.39 -2.65
N ASN A 242 -17.69 -22.51 -1.82
CA ASN A 242 -16.94 -23.76 -1.62
C ASN A 242 -16.99 -24.32 -0.17
N LEU A 243 -17.78 -23.68 0.71
CA LEU A 243 -17.84 -24.07 2.13
C LEU A 243 -18.37 -25.49 2.36
N GLY A 244 -19.26 -25.99 1.49
CA GLY A 244 -19.76 -27.37 1.58
C GLY A 244 -18.67 -28.44 1.39
N SER A 245 -17.58 -28.11 0.68
CA SER A 245 -16.46 -29.02 0.43
C SER A 245 -15.52 -29.17 1.64
N VAL A 246 -15.63 -28.31 2.65
CA VAL A 246 -14.80 -28.30 3.86
C VAL A 246 -15.61 -28.59 5.14
N ASN A 247 -16.79 -29.17 5.00
CA ASN A 247 -17.64 -29.57 6.12
C ASN A 247 -17.08 -30.87 6.74
N LYS A 248 -16.26 -30.74 7.77
CA LYS A 248 -15.58 -31.82 8.50
C LYS A 248 -15.83 -31.62 10.01
N GLU A 249 -15.75 -32.71 10.79
CA GLU A 249 -16.00 -32.67 12.24
C GLU A 249 -15.06 -31.70 12.99
N TYR A 250 -13.82 -31.54 12.52
CA TYR A 250 -12.83 -30.63 13.10
C TYR A 250 -12.95 -29.18 12.61
N VAL A 251 -13.89 -28.87 11.70
CA VAL A 251 -14.03 -27.54 11.06
C VAL A 251 -15.19 -26.78 11.69
N GLU A 252 -14.95 -25.52 12.03
CA GLU A 252 -15.95 -24.55 12.43
C GLU A 252 -15.89 -23.34 11.48
N ILE A 253 -17.01 -22.99 10.84
CA ILE A 253 -17.10 -21.85 9.91
C ILE A 253 -17.66 -20.65 10.65
N LYS A 254 -16.93 -19.54 10.66
CA LYS A 254 -17.33 -18.27 11.25
C LYS A 254 -17.33 -17.14 10.22
N SER A 255 -18.32 -16.27 10.29
CA SER A 255 -18.38 -15.04 9.49
C SER A 255 -18.53 -13.84 10.41
N PHE A 256 -17.90 -12.72 10.05
CA PHE A 256 -17.86 -11.52 10.87
C PHE A 256 -18.34 -10.33 10.06
N SER A 257 -19.18 -9.50 10.70
CA SER A 257 -19.65 -8.24 10.12
C SER A 257 -18.67 -7.10 10.34
N LEU A 258 -17.91 -7.16 11.44
CA LEU A 258 -16.90 -6.17 11.79
C LEU A 258 -15.51 -6.79 11.79
N HIS A 259 -14.54 -6.03 11.28
CA HIS A 259 -13.14 -6.45 11.30
C HIS A 259 -12.60 -6.63 12.72
N SER A 260 -13.07 -5.83 13.69
CA SER A 260 -12.73 -5.98 15.11
C SER A 260 -13.11 -7.34 15.69
N ASP A 261 -14.28 -7.88 15.32
CA ASP A 261 -14.75 -9.18 15.80
C ASP A 261 -13.93 -10.30 15.22
N TYR A 262 -13.59 -10.19 13.92
CA TYR A 262 -12.66 -11.10 13.27
C TYR A 262 -11.28 -11.08 13.95
N ILE A 263 -10.71 -9.91 14.22
CA ILE A 263 -9.41 -9.80 14.92
C ILE A 263 -9.46 -10.39 16.33
N ASN A 264 -10.57 -10.16 17.03
CA ASN A 264 -10.77 -10.79 18.34
C ASN A 264 -10.82 -12.33 18.26
N GLU A 265 -11.47 -12.88 17.24
CA GLU A 265 -11.49 -14.33 17.02
C GLU A 265 -10.11 -14.84 16.59
N LEU A 266 -9.45 -14.17 15.67
CA LEU A 266 -8.09 -14.46 15.24
C LEU A 266 -7.15 -14.58 16.45
N SER A 267 -7.24 -13.64 17.40
CA SER A 267 -6.36 -13.60 18.58
C SER A 267 -6.51 -14.79 19.53
N LYS A 268 -7.61 -15.55 19.45
CA LYS A 268 -7.84 -16.77 20.25
C LYS A 268 -7.23 -18.02 19.64
N CYS A 269 -6.94 -18.01 18.36
CA CYS A 269 -6.36 -19.15 17.65
C CYS A 269 -4.84 -19.24 17.88
N HIS A 270 -4.26 -20.42 17.68
CA HIS A 270 -2.85 -20.71 17.94
C HIS A 270 -1.99 -20.60 16.68
N CYS A 271 -2.49 -21.07 15.57
CA CYS A 271 -1.71 -21.18 14.34
C CYS A 271 -2.54 -20.79 13.12
N ASN A 272 -1.94 -20.01 12.23
CA ASN A 272 -2.49 -19.74 10.91
C ASN A 272 -1.79 -20.58 9.85
N VAL A 273 -2.56 -21.28 9.04
CA VAL A 273 -2.05 -22.18 8.00
C VAL A 273 -2.46 -21.66 6.64
N ILE A 274 -1.50 -21.50 5.75
CA ILE A 274 -1.71 -21.11 4.36
C ILE A 274 -0.84 -21.95 3.43
N ASN A 275 -1.34 -22.21 2.21
CA ASN A 275 -0.58 -22.87 1.14
C ASN A 275 -0.77 -22.12 -0.21
N SER A 276 -0.85 -20.81 -0.17
CA SER A 276 -1.10 -20.01 -1.37
C SER A 276 0.07 -20.09 -2.35
N ARG A 277 -0.26 -20.24 -3.64
CA ARG A 277 0.70 -20.22 -4.74
C ARG A 277 1.08 -18.80 -5.17
N HIS A 278 0.26 -17.82 -4.83
CA HIS A 278 0.45 -16.41 -5.20
C HIS A 278 0.02 -15.49 -4.07
N GLU A 279 0.95 -14.66 -3.65
CA GLU A 279 0.73 -13.57 -2.71
C GLU A 279 1.68 -12.42 -3.02
N THR A 280 1.20 -11.21 -2.89
CA THR A 280 2.04 -10.00 -3.02
C THR A 280 2.40 -9.43 -1.65
N TYR A 281 1.57 -9.70 -0.63
CA TYR A 281 1.83 -9.28 0.75
C TYR A 281 1.23 -10.27 1.79
N CYS A 282 0.02 -10.73 1.60
CA CYS A 282 -0.73 -11.59 2.52
C CYS A 282 -1.07 -10.95 3.88
N ILE A 283 -2.10 -10.11 3.86
CA ILE A 283 -2.65 -9.40 5.03
C ILE A 283 -2.94 -10.30 6.22
N SER A 284 -3.64 -11.39 5.97
CA SER A 284 -4.06 -12.34 7.01
C SER A 284 -2.89 -12.94 7.79
N ILE A 285 -1.74 -13.14 7.13
CA ILE A 285 -0.51 -13.60 7.80
C ILE A 285 0.09 -12.46 8.64
N ALA A 286 0.14 -11.23 8.11
CA ALA A 286 0.63 -10.09 8.88
C ALA A 286 -0.22 -9.85 10.15
N GLU A 287 -1.55 -9.97 10.05
CA GLU A 287 -2.45 -9.90 11.21
C GLU A 287 -2.18 -11.01 12.22
N SER A 288 -1.92 -12.22 11.75
CA SER A 288 -1.60 -13.37 12.62
C SER A 288 -0.26 -13.22 13.34
N ILE A 289 0.77 -12.72 12.66
CA ILE A 289 2.07 -12.39 13.27
C ILE A 289 1.91 -11.34 14.38
N LEU A 290 1.08 -10.33 14.15
CA LEU A 290 0.79 -9.29 15.16
C LEU A 290 -0.02 -9.80 16.36
N ASN A 291 -0.55 -11.02 16.29
CA ASN A 291 -1.23 -11.73 17.38
C ASN A 291 -0.38 -12.88 17.95
N ASP A 292 0.92 -12.90 17.68
CA ASP A 292 1.88 -13.93 18.13
C ASP A 292 1.49 -15.38 17.74
N GLN A 293 0.66 -15.55 16.68
CA GLN A 293 0.30 -16.87 16.19
C GLN A 293 1.48 -17.53 15.47
N VAL A 294 1.56 -18.85 15.57
CA VAL A 294 2.46 -19.63 14.71
C VAL A 294 1.93 -19.55 13.26
N ILE A 295 2.81 -19.32 12.31
CA ILE A 295 2.49 -19.32 10.88
C ILE A 295 3.03 -20.60 10.26
N VAL A 296 2.19 -21.34 9.54
CA VAL A 296 2.64 -22.46 8.70
C VAL A 296 2.35 -22.11 7.26
N ALA A 297 3.40 -21.81 6.49
CA ALA A 297 3.32 -21.28 5.14
C ALA A 297 4.40 -21.88 4.23
N PRO A 298 4.24 -21.86 2.89
CA PRO A 298 5.30 -22.28 1.99
C PRO A 298 6.53 -21.39 2.10
N ASN A 299 7.74 -21.94 1.97
CA ASN A 299 8.99 -21.19 1.91
C ASN A 299 9.20 -20.54 0.52
N LYS A 300 8.24 -19.79 0.08
CA LYS A 300 8.24 -19.13 -1.23
C LYS A 300 7.33 -17.92 -1.24
N VAL A 301 7.29 -17.23 -2.38
CA VAL A 301 6.55 -16.00 -2.62
C VAL A 301 6.88 -14.93 -1.56
N THR A 302 5.90 -14.33 -0.92
CA THR A 302 6.12 -13.26 0.06
C THR A 302 6.32 -13.75 1.50
N PHE A 303 6.06 -15.02 1.82
CA PHE A 303 6.02 -15.50 3.20
C PHE A 303 7.36 -15.39 3.93
N PRO A 304 8.52 -15.71 3.32
CA PRO A 304 9.82 -15.53 3.98
C PRO A 304 10.13 -14.08 4.37
N GLU A 305 9.54 -13.09 3.67
CA GLU A 305 9.75 -11.67 3.98
C GLU A 305 8.93 -11.18 5.18
N LEU A 306 7.84 -11.89 5.50
CA LEU A 306 6.92 -11.51 6.58
C LEU A 306 7.38 -12.01 7.95
N VAL A 307 8.03 -13.16 8.00
CA VAL A 307 8.50 -13.81 9.23
C VAL A 307 9.95 -13.43 9.55
N ASP A 308 10.46 -13.92 10.68
CA ASP A 308 11.87 -13.77 11.04
C ASP A 308 12.77 -14.63 10.11
N GLN A 309 14.03 -14.25 9.93
CA GLN A 309 14.97 -14.91 9.01
C GLN A 309 15.13 -16.42 9.34
N ASP A 310 15.13 -16.79 10.61
CA ASP A 310 15.35 -18.16 11.08
C ASP A 310 14.02 -18.87 11.40
N TYR A 311 12.91 -18.43 10.79
CA TYR A 311 11.59 -18.94 11.13
C TYR A 311 11.44 -20.44 10.79
N PRO A 312 11.10 -21.33 11.76
CA PRO A 312 11.25 -22.77 11.57
C PRO A 312 10.02 -23.47 10.96
N HIS A 313 8.93 -22.76 10.68
CA HIS A 313 7.65 -23.36 10.27
C HIS A 313 7.25 -23.02 8.83
N LEU A 314 8.22 -22.67 7.97
CA LEU A 314 8.02 -22.62 6.53
C LEU A 314 8.29 -24.02 5.95
N PHE A 315 7.52 -24.41 4.92
CA PHE A 315 7.60 -25.73 4.30
C PHE A 315 7.84 -25.66 2.79
N GLU A 316 8.48 -26.71 2.23
CA GLU A 316 8.69 -26.88 0.80
C GLU A 316 7.76 -27.94 0.19
N SER A 317 7.29 -28.88 1.02
CA SER A 317 6.47 -29.99 0.59
C SER A 317 5.27 -30.24 1.52
N LYS A 318 4.31 -31.03 1.04
CA LYS A 318 3.14 -31.44 1.80
C LYS A 318 3.52 -32.31 3.01
N GLU A 319 4.55 -33.14 2.86
CA GLU A 319 5.10 -34.00 3.93
C GLU A 319 5.71 -33.13 5.04
N GLU A 320 6.42 -32.06 4.68
CA GLU A 320 6.96 -31.14 5.68
C GLU A 320 5.84 -30.36 6.37
N GLN A 321 4.84 -29.90 5.63
CA GLN A 321 3.66 -29.27 6.21
C GLN A 321 3.00 -30.17 7.25
N TYR A 322 2.81 -31.45 6.92
CA TYR A 322 2.26 -32.45 7.86
C TYR A 322 3.11 -32.56 9.13
N LYS A 323 4.42 -32.74 9.00
CA LYS A 323 5.35 -32.90 10.15
C LYS A 323 5.37 -31.62 11.03
N ILE A 324 5.32 -30.44 10.43
CA ILE A 324 5.26 -29.18 11.17
C ILE A 324 3.96 -29.12 11.98
N LEU A 325 2.81 -29.35 11.34
CA LEU A 325 1.50 -29.30 12.02
C LEU A 325 1.38 -30.36 13.11
N GLU A 326 1.85 -31.59 12.87
CA GLU A 326 1.94 -32.66 13.87
C GLU A 326 2.75 -32.21 15.07
N ASN A 327 3.98 -31.73 14.86
CA ASN A 327 4.86 -31.25 15.93
C ASN A 327 4.22 -30.10 16.75
N LEU A 328 3.51 -29.19 16.11
CA LEU A 328 2.82 -28.09 16.78
C LEU A 328 1.71 -28.62 17.73
N ILE A 329 0.95 -29.64 17.29
CA ILE A 329 -0.12 -30.23 18.08
C ILE A 329 0.48 -31.04 19.25
N VAL A 330 1.44 -31.93 18.96
CA VAL A 330 2.04 -32.87 19.95
C VAL A 330 2.76 -32.10 21.05
N ASN A 331 3.56 -31.09 20.68
CA ASN A 331 4.33 -30.29 21.64
C ASN A 331 3.54 -29.08 22.15
N ASN A 332 2.28 -28.94 21.77
CA ASN A 332 1.38 -27.85 22.18
C ASN A 332 2.00 -26.45 22.00
N ILE A 333 2.65 -26.21 20.85
CA ILE A 333 3.29 -24.93 20.54
C ILE A 333 2.22 -23.95 20.09
N ARG A 334 1.85 -23.00 20.95
CA ARG A 334 0.68 -22.14 20.78
C ARG A 334 0.96 -20.74 20.30
N GLU A 335 2.21 -20.28 20.39
CA GLU A 335 2.62 -18.90 20.07
C GLU A 335 4.05 -18.91 19.54
N TYR A 336 4.37 -17.87 18.78
CA TYR A 336 5.74 -17.60 18.34
C TYR A 336 6.06 -16.13 18.62
N ASN A 337 7.20 -15.85 19.23
CA ASN A 337 7.64 -14.50 19.57
C ASN A 337 8.47 -13.90 18.41
N TYR A 338 7.80 -13.20 17.52
CA TYR A 338 8.43 -12.55 16.37
C TYR A 338 9.28 -11.35 16.78
N LYS A 339 10.57 -11.40 16.51
CA LYS A 339 11.55 -10.34 16.83
C LYS A 339 11.24 -9.04 16.09
N GLU A 340 10.78 -9.14 14.85
CA GLU A 340 10.60 -8.02 13.94
C GLU A 340 9.12 -7.67 13.64
N SER A 341 8.17 -8.17 14.42
CA SER A 341 6.73 -7.95 14.18
C SER A 341 6.34 -6.46 14.09
N ASN A 342 7.10 -5.58 14.72
CA ASN A 342 6.86 -4.13 14.66
C ASN A 342 6.87 -3.57 13.23
N LYS A 343 7.62 -4.17 12.30
CA LYS A 343 7.65 -3.76 10.88
C LYS A 343 6.28 -3.89 10.19
N LEU A 344 5.40 -4.75 10.73
CA LEU A 344 4.05 -5.03 10.22
C LEU A 344 2.95 -4.20 10.89
N THR A 345 3.28 -3.29 11.81
CA THR A 345 2.28 -2.47 12.48
C THR A 345 1.85 -1.27 11.64
N ILE A 346 0.60 -0.82 11.82
CA ILE A 346 0.11 0.41 11.19
C ILE A 346 0.91 1.65 11.64
N ASP A 347 1.41 1.67 12.87
CA ASP A 347 2.20 2.78 13.39
C ASP A 347 3.53 2.90 12.64
N GLN A 348 4.22 1.77 12.41
CA GLN A 348 5.46 1.78 11.63
C GLN A 348 5.18 2.09 10.15
N HIS A 349 4.10 1.52 9.59
CA HIS A 349 3.70 1.78 8.22
C HIS A 349 3.39 3.26 7.99
N SER A 350 2.62 3.88 8.88
CA SER A 350 2.30 5.31 8.76
C SER A 350 3.52 6.22 8.86
N LYS A 351 4.50 5.91 9.72
CA LYS A 351 5.78 6.61 9.81
C LYS A 351 6.60 6.48 8.52
N ASN A 352 6.71 5.25 8.00
CA ASN A 352 7.40 5.00 6.74
C ASN A 352 6.74 5.75 5.59
N PHE A 353 5.41 5.73 5.51
CA PHE A 353 4.65 6.35 4.45
C PHE A 353 4.69 7.89 4.53
N ASP A 354 4.61 8.49 5.73
CA ASP A 354 4.85 9.92 5.96
C ASP A 354 6.23 10.35 5.45
N LYS A 355 7.27 9.58 5.80
CA LYS A 355 8.63 9.83 5.33
C LYS A 355 8.72 9.76 3.81
N ILE A 356 8.18 8.71 3.20
CA ILE A 356 8.20 8.49 1.75
C ILE A 356 7.53 9.64 1.00
N ILE A 357 6.36 10.11 1.48
CA ILE A 357 5.70 11.27 0.89
C ILE A 357 6.58 12.52 1.04
N THR A 358 7.15 12.74 2.22
CA THR A 358 8.02 13.87 2.48
C THR A 358 9.24 13.86 1.53
N ASP A 359 9.93 12.72 1.43
CA ASP A 359 11.10 12.54 0.56
C ASP A 359 10.73 12.73 -0.92
N LEU A 360 9.54 12.26 -1.36
CA LEU A 360 9.04 12.44 -2.72
C LEU A 360 8.91 13.92 -3.11
N PHE A 361 8.42 14.75 -2.19
CA PHE A 361 8.32 16.19 -2.41
C PHE A 361 9.67 16.89 -2.26
N GLU A 362 10.52 16.41 -1.37
CA GLU A 362 11.85 16.99 -1.17
C GLU A 362 12.78 16.75 -2.36
N LYS A 363 12.78 15.56 -2.94
CA LYS A 363 13.61 15.21 -4.10
C LYS A 363 13.35 16.14 -5.29
N ASP A 364 12.10 16.40 -5.62
CA ASP A 364 11.73 17.27 -6.74
C ASP A 364 12.07 18.73 -6.53
N LEU A 365 11.91 19.19 -5.30
CA LEU A 365 12.29 20.54 -4.94
C LEU A 365 13.80 20.77 -5.15
N TYR A 366 14.61 19.72 -4.99
CA TYR A 366 16.04 19.79 -5.26
C TYR A 366 16.35 19.77 -6.76
N GLU A 367 15.84 18.80 -7.51
CA GLU A 367 16.21 18.61 -8.93
C GLU A 367 15.62 19.69 -9.86
N SER A 368 14.34 19.96 -9.77
CA SER A 368 13.70 20.95 -10.66
C SER A 368 14.07 22.39 -10.31
N TYR A 369 14.32 22.65 -9.05
CA TYR A 369 14.63 23.98 -8.56
C TYR A 369 16.09 24.37 -8.85
N PHE A 370 17.07 23.50 -8.54
CA PHE A 370 18.47 23.75 -8.86
C PHE A 370 18.73 23.82 -10.36
N ASP A 371 18.04 23.04 -11.18
CA ASP A 371 18.16 23.09 -12.63
C ASP A 371 17.52 24.38 -13.21
N ARG A 372 16.47 24.90 -12.58
CA ARG A 372 15.85 26.18 -12.99
C ARG A 372 16.64 27.40 -12.51
N ILE A 373 17.14 27.36 -11.28
CA ILE A 373 18.02 28.45 -10.76
C ILE A 373 19.36 28.48 -11.47
N LYS A 374 19.88 27.33 -11.94
CA LYS A 374 21.09 27.27 -12.75
C LYS A 374 20.94 27.92 -14.12
N LYS A 375 19.71 28.18 -14.61
CA LYS A 375 19.50 28.97 -15.83
C LYS A 375 19.92 30.40 -15.56
N GLU A 376 20.80 30.94 -16.38
CA GLU A 376 21.33 32.31 -16.28
C GLU A 376 20.21 33.39 -16.20
N SER A 377 19.08 33.17 -16.91
CA SER A 377 17.92 34.08 -16.85
C SER A 377 17.30 34.15 -15.45
N THR A 378 17.13 32.99 -14.78
CA THR A 378 16.54 32.93 -13.43
C THR A 378 17.44 33.50 -12.38
N LYS A 379 18.74 33.25 -12.45
CA LYS A 379 19.74 33.87 -11.57
C LYS A 379 19.72 35.39 -11.72
N LYS A 380 19.59 35.89 -12.93
CA LYS A 380 19.51 37.30 -13.21
C LYS A 380 18.25 37.93 -12.59
N GLU A 381 17.10 37.28 -12.70
CA GLU A 381 15.84 37.80 -12.10
C GLU A 381 15.88 37.83 -10.59
N ILE A 382 16.37 36.71 -9.94
CA ILE A 382 16.57 36.67 -8.50
C ILE A 382 17.60 37.73 -8.05
N LYS A 383 18.71 37.85 -8.77
CA LYS A 383 19.74 38.82 -8.48
C LYS A 383 19.21 40.25 -8.55
N ASN A 384 18.43 40.56 -9.58
CA ASN A 384 17.80 41.90 -9.73
C ASN A 384 16.82 42.17 -8.59
N TYR A 385 15.98 41.20 -8.20
CA TYR A 385 15.07 41.35 -7.06
C TYR A 385 15.82 41.64 -5.75
N LEU A 386 16.96 40.95 -5.54
CA LEU A 386 17.77 41.05 -4.32
C LEU A 386 18.65 42.33 -4.30
N GLN A 387 19.09 42.78 -5.47
CA GLN A 387 19.99 43.96 -5.56
C GLN A 387 19.39 45.30 -5.06
N THR A 388 18.07 45.40 -5.13
CA THR A 388 17.34 46.61 -4.73
C THR A 388 16.90 46.60 -3.27
N ARG A 389 17.28 45.58 -2.52
CA ARG A 389 16.81 45.33 -1.13
C ARG A 389 17.95 45.04 -0.18
N ASN A 390 17.95 45.73 0.96
CA ASN A 390 18.86 45.46 2.05
C ASN A 390 18.29 44.44 3.03
N GLU A 391 16.95 44.40 3.13
CA GLU A 391 16.21 43.46 3.94
C GLU A 391 15.16 42.73 3.11
N ILE A 392 14.91 41.48 3.40
CA ILE A 392 13.94 40.64 2.69
C ILE A 392 13.07 39.88 3.71
N ASP A 393 11.76 40.09 3.61
CA ASP A 393 10.80 39.25 4.25
C ASP A 393 10.71 37.89 3.54
N LEU A 394 10.71 36.80 4.33
CA LEU A 394 10.67 35.46 3.78
C LEU A 394 9.40 35.15 2.99
N THR A 395 8.28 35.73 3.43
CA THR A 395 6.97 35.52 2.78
C THR A 395 6.93 36.25 1.46
N ASP A 396 7.45 37.48 1.42
CA ASP A 396 7.52 38.28 0.18
C ASP A 396 8.43 37.65 -0.85
N PHE A 397 9.56 37.11 -0.42
CA PHE A 397 10.47 36.41 -1.31
C PHE A 397 9.87 35.09 -1.82
N LYS A 398 9.19 34.36 -0.95
CA LYS A 398 8.44 33.16 -1.34
C LYS A 398 7.39 33.49 -2.39
N ASN A 399 6.63 34.58 -2.20
CA ASN A 399 5.61 35.02 -3.14
C ASN A 399 6.22 35.46 -4.48
N PHE A 400 7.39 36.12 -4.45
CA PHE A 400 8.13 36.47 -5.65
C PHE A 400 8.56 35.24 -6.45
N ILE A 401 9.20 34.25 -5.79
CA ILE A 401 9.62 33.00 -6.40
C ILE A 401 8.41 32.21 -6.97
N PHE A 402 7.28 32.27 -6.26
CA PHE A 402 6.01 31.65 -6.71
C PHE A 402 5.47 32.32 -7.97
N LYS A 403 5.44 33.67 -8.02
CA LYS A 403 4.99 34.43 -9.20
C LYS A 403 5.84 34.17 -10.43
N LEU A 404 7.12 33.91 -10.26
CA LEU A 404 8.01 33.53 -11.35
C LEU A 404 7.83 32.05 -11.80
N GLY A 405 6.93 31.29 -11.17
CA GLY A 405 6.69 29.89 -11.48
C GLY A 405 7.80 28.93 -11.02
N TYR A 406 8.69 29.37 -10.12
CA TYR A 406 9.80 28.56 -9.63
C TYR A 406 9.53 27.84 -8.31
N ALA A 407 8.41 28.11 -7.66
CA ALA A 407 8.01 27.43 -6.43
C ALA A 407 6.50 27.25 -6.36
N SER A 408 6.02 26.23 -5.64
CA SER A 408 4.63 26.07 -5.26
C SER A 408 4.33 26.84 -3.97
N GLN A 409 3.05 27.05 -3.65
CA GLN A 409 2.63 27.67 -2.38
C GLN A 409 3.10 26.86 -1.15
N SER A 410 3.31 25.53 -1.32
CA SER A 410 3.82 24.62 -0.29
C SER A 410 5.34 24.59 -0.17
N PHE A 411 6.05 25.47 -0.88
CA PHE A 411 7.53 25.50 -0.87
C PHE A 411 8.08 25.71 0.56
N PRO A 412 8.94 24.80 1.10
CA PRO A 412 9.38 24.89 2.47
C PRO A 412 10.23 26.13 2.76
N MET A 413 9.94 26.81 3.87
CA MET A 413 10.67 28.02 4.29
C MET A 413 12.16 27.76 4.52
N SER A 414 12.54 26.53 4.94
CA SER A 414 13.96 26.14 5.09
C SER A 414 14.74 26.23 3.78
N LYS A 415 14.08 25.99 2.65
CA LYS A 415 14.71 26.10 1.32
C LYS A 415 14.78 27.53 0.80
N ILE A 416 13.78 28.35 1.11
CA ILE A 416 13.85 29.80 0.87
C ILE A 416 15.10 30.39 1.58
N LYS A 417 15.32 29.98 2.83
CA LYS A 417 16.49 30.39 3.61
C LYS A 417 17.82 30.00 2.94
N LYS A 418 17.89 28.77 2.40
CA LYS A 418 19.08 28.30 1.70
C LYS A 418 19.37 29.12 0.44
N ILE A 419 18.33 29.47 -0.35
CA ILE A 419 18.49 30.33 -1.53
C ILE A 419 19.04 31.70 -1.13
N LEU A 420 18.44 32.34 -0.14
CA LEU A 420 18.89 33.66 0.32
C LEU A 420 20.33 33.62 0.79
N ASN A 421 20.75 32.56 1.49
CA ASN A 421 22.15 32.37 1.91
C ASN A 421 23.10 32.24 0.71
N GLU A 422 22.70 31.56 -0.38
CA GLU A 422 23.51 31.45 -1.61
C GLU A 422 23.71 32.82 -2.32
N PHE A 423 22.83 33.78 -2.06
CA PHE A 423 22.93 35.16 -2.53
C PHE A 423 23.48 36.14 -1.49
N ASN A 424 24.16 35.63 -0.43
CA ASN A 424 24.79 36.41 0.63
C ASN A 424 23.82 37.21 1.52
N PHE A 425 22.65 36.66 1.84
CA PHE A 425 21.74 37.19 2.84
C PHE A 425 21.79 36.36 4.12
N GLU A 426 21.91 36.99 5.28
CA GLU A 426 21.87 36.34 6.59
C GLU A 426 20.51 36.53 7.27
N TYR A 427 20.06 35.49 7.97
CA TYR A 427 18.82 35.48 8.72
C TYR A 427 18.97 36.18 10.07
N ILE A 428 18.13 37.17 10.32
CA ILE A 428 18.06 37.89 11.60
C ILE A 428 16.89 37.34 12.41
N THR A 429 17.18 36.68 13.51
CA THR A 429 16.20 35.95 14.34
C THR A 429 15.12 36.84 14.93
N PHE A 430 15.43 38.11 15.24
CA PHE A 430 14.47 39.03 15.90
C PHE A 430 13.42 39.63 14.96
N THR A 431 13.70 39.73 13.67
CA THR A 431 12.83 40.42 12.72
C THR A 431 12.14 39.48 11.71
N ASN A 432 12.48 38.21 11.73
CA ASN A 432 12.06 37.21 10.72
C ASN A 432 12.42 37.64 9.27
N LYS A 433 13.49 38.41 9.12
CA LYS A 433 13.99 38.98 7.86
C LYS A 433 15.40 38.48 7.54
N TYR A 434 15.78 38.55 6.30
CA TYR A 434 17.13 38.36 5.81
C TYR A 434 17.79 39.69 5.46
N GLN A 435 19.01 39.92 5.97
CA GLN A 435 19.84 41.07 5.62
C GLN A 435 20.98 40.66 4.70
N LYS A 436 21.33 41.55 3.80
CA LYS A 436 22.50 41.40 2.93
C LYS A 436 23.76 41.54 3.73
N LYS A 437 24.71 40.56 3.56
CA LYS A 437 26.07 40.68 4.09
C LYS A 437 26.86 41.79 3.42
#